data_f0c3246c75ddeb8116aec3263c675a09
#
_entry.id   f0c3246c75ddeb8116aec3263c675a09
#
_cell.length_a   1.000
_cell.length_b   1.000
_cell.length_c   1.000
_cell.angle_alpha   90.00
_cell.angle_beta   90.00
_cell.angle_gamma   90.00
#
_symmetry.space_group_name_H-M   'P 1'
#
loop_
_entity.id
_entity.type
_entity.pdbx_description
1 polymer ?
#
loop_
_entity_poly.entity_id
_entity_poly.type
_entity_poly.pdbx_seq_one_letter_code
_entity_poly.pdbx_strand_id
1 'polypeptide(L)'
;MWHAIKRFLSLTGLLCGFVWSGAAFGDESPDLQVGDAAPEFQCVDDRRRLWSSRDFLGKKTIVVFFYPSDFSFCCTRQAVRYRDRVRDFRNLGVEVVGISGDAVEAHRLFQSIHKLSFPLLSDSDGEVARKFGVPLRAGGKAMIADEEGQTIVDDDGRAVKVSRTVTTARWTFVINQEGRVIYRDTEVSPVKDSQEVLEFVRKLRAR
;
A
#
# COMPACT_ATOMS: atom_id res chain seq x y z
N MET A 1 18.64 0.44 -88.71
CA MET A 1 19.98 -0.17 -88.65
C MET A 1 20.74 0.57 -87.56
N TRP A 2 21.10 -0.07 -86.60
CA TRP A 2 22.24 -0.08 -85.68
C TRP A 2 21.84 -0.15 -84.21
N HIS A 3 22.43 -1.16 -83.60
CA HIS A 3 22.26 -1.64 -82.24
C HIS A 3 22.94 -0.70 -81.23
N ALA A 4 22.28 -0.49 -80.07
CA ALA A 4 22.91 0.10 -78.94
C ALA A 4 22.77 -0.80 -77.74
N ILE A 5 23.91 -1.17 -77.25
CA ILE A 5 24.15 -2.08 -76.08
C ILE A 5 23.73 -1.37 -74.78
N LYS A 6 22.80 -1.97 -74.03
CA LYS A 6 22.48 -1.53 -72.66
C LYS A 6 23.45 -2.17 -71.68
N ARG A 7 24.18 -1.31 -70.95
CA ARG A 7 24.91 -1.70 -69.75
C ARG A 7 23.99 -1.57 -68.53
N PHE A 8 23.75 -2.70 -67.87
CA PHE A 8 23.12 -2.73 -66.57
C PHE A 8 24.12 -2.31 -65.51
N LEU A 9 23.85 -1.24 -64.76
CA LEU A 9 24.49 -0.93 -63.49
C LEU A 9 23.54 -1.39 -62.38
N SER A 10 23.96 -2.45 -61.67
CA SER A 10 23.30 -2.92 -60.47
C SER A 10 23.65 -2.01 -59.32
N LEU A 11 22.65 -1.29 -58.78
CA LEU A 11 22.75 -0.51 -57.54
C LEU A 11 22.20 -1.39 -56.43
N THR A 12 23.07 -2.05 -55.69
CA THR A 12 22.72 -2.73 -54.44
C THR A 12 22.46 -1.68 -53.36
N GLY A 13 21.20 -1.33 -53.18
CA GLY A 13 20.75 -0.52 -52.05
C GLY A 13 20.74 -1.32 -50.74
N LEU A 14 21.63 -0.95 -49.85
CA LEU A 14 21.70 -1.47 -48.48
C LEU A 14 20.53 -0.89 -47.67
N LEU A 15 19.45 -1.65 -47.53
CA LEU A 15 18.35 -1.32 -46.61
C LEU A 15 18.83 -1.55 -45.18
N CYS A 16 19.25 -0.49 -44.52
CA CYS A 16 19.50 -0.48 -43.08
C CYS A 16 18.14 -0.53 -42.36
N GLY A 17 17.69 -1.75 -42.06
CA GLY A 17 16.50 -1.97 -41.25
C GLY A 17 16.79 -1.56 -39.82
N PHE A 18 16.29 -0.37 -39.44
CA PHE A 18 16.19 0.02 -38.05
C PHE A 18 15.10 -0.86 -37.39
N VAL A 19 15.54 -1.93 -36.74
CA VAL A 19 14.67 -2.67 -35.81
C VAL A 19 14.52 -1.79 -34.57
N TRP A 20 13.43 -1.04 -34.52
CA TRP A 20 13.00 -0.37 -33.30
C TRP A 20 12.55 -1.47 -32.33
N SER A 21 13.45 -1.90 -31.46
CA SER A 21 13.11 -2.69 -30.29
C SER A 21 12.32 -1.78 -29.35
N GLY A 22 11.03 -1.75 -29.56
CA GLY A 22 10.08 -1.16 -28.61
C GLY A 22 10.13 -1.98 -27.34
N ALA A 23 10.92 -1.53 -26.36
CA ALA A 23 10.75 -1.98 -25.00
C ALA A 23 9.33 -1.55 -24.59
N ALA A 24 8.41 -2.48 -24.59
CA ALA A 24 7.14 -2.31 -23.89
C ALA A 24 7.52 -2.14 -22.40
N PHE A 25 7.47 -0.90 -21.92
CA PHE A 25 7.38 -0.65 -20.49
C PHE A 25 6.03 -1.17 -20.06
N GLY A 26 5.94 -2.46 -19.78
CA GLY A 26 4.86 -3.02 -19.02
C GLY A 26 4.93 -2.37 -17.64
N ASP A 27 3.88 -1.69 -17.25
CA ASP A 27 3.63 -1.25 -15.88
C ASP A 27 3.32 -2.52 -15.04
N GLU A 28 4.32 -3.40 -14.91
CA GLU A 28 4.24 -4.55 -14.01
C GLU A 28 4.48 -4.01 -12.60
N SER A 29 3.39 -3.86 -11.88
CA SER A 29 3.47 -3.64 -10.42
C SER A 29 4.40 -4.69 -9.82
N PRO A 30 5.36 -4.31 -8.96
CA PRO A 30 6.32 -5.25 -8.40
C PRO A 30 5.59 -6.34 -7.61
N ASP A 31 5.89 -7.61 -7.89
CA ASP A 31 5.39 -8.73 -7.09
C ASP A 31 6.36 -8.99 -5.92
N LEU A 32 6.28 -8.13 -4.92
CA LEU A 32 7.17 -8.11 -3.77
C LEU A 32 7.01 -9.37 -2.92
N GLN A 33 8.06 -10.18 -2.83
CA GLN A 33 8.07 -11.46 -2.11
C GLN A 33 8.79 -11.38 -0.77
N VAL A 34 8.57 -12.41 0.08
CA VAL A 34 9.36 -12.60 1.29
C VAL A 34 10.84 -12.82 0.93
N GLY A 35 11.72 -12.04 1.54
CA GLY A 35 13.16 -12.00 1.25
C GLY A 35 13.59 -10.79 0.44
N ASP A 36 12.68 -10.14 -0.29
CA ASP A 36 13.00 -8.96 -1.08
C ASP A 36 13.30 -7.74 -0.21
N ALA A 37 14.05 -6.79 -0.77
CA ALA A 37 14.20 -5.48 -0.17
C ALA A 37 12.86 -4.74 -0.24
N ALA A 38 12.35 -4.32 0.92
CA ALA A 38 11.16 -3.51 0.96
C ALA A 38 11.42 -2.12 0.36
N PRO A 39 10.51 -1.58 -0.44
CA PRO A 39 10.66 -0.23 -0.95
C PRO A 39 10.63 0.78 0.20
N GLU A 40 11.53 1.75 0.14
CA GLU A 40 11.46 2.90 1.03
C GLU A 40 10.28 3.78 0.64
N PHE A 41 9.56 4.26 1.64
CA PHE A 41 8.41 5.14 1.41
C PHE A 41 8.27 6.21 2.47
N GLN A 42 7.60 7.26 2.07
CA GLN A 42 7.19 8.36 2.94
C GLN A 42 5.71 8.65 2.67
N CYS A 43 4.99 9.04 3.70
CA CYS A 43 3.57 9.36 3.59
C CYS A 43 3.18 10.34 4.69
N VAL A 44 2.15 11.14 4.45
CA VAL A 44 1.62 12.04 5.48
C VAL A 44 0.77 11.26 6.45
N ASP A 45 1.04 11.39 7.76
CA ASP A 45 0.25 10.74 8.81
C ASP A 45 -1.05 11.51 9.15
N ASP A 46 -1.89 10.89 9.97
CA ASP A 46 -3.14 11.46 10.51
C ASP A 46 -2.96 12.77 11.26
N ARG A 47 -1.72 13.13 11.64
CA ARG A 47 -1.36 14.38 12.31
C ARG A 47 -0.71 15.40 11.38
N ARG A 48 -0.75 15.16 10.06
CA ARG A 48 -0.10 15.99 9.03
C ARG A 48 1.42 16.05 9.15
N ARG A 49 2.06 15.03 9.71
CA ARG A 49 3.52 14.90 9.77
C ARG A 49 3.98 13.95 8.70
N LEU A 50 5.16 14.20 8.16
CA LEU A 50 5.79 13.25 7.25
C LEU A 50 6.30 12.06 8.05
N TRP A 51 5.76 10.86 7.76
CA TRP A 51 6.21 9.60 8.27
C TRP A 51 7.13 8.93 7.24
N SER A 52 8.27 8.40 7.68
CA SER A 52 9.25 7.77 6.80
C SER A 52 9.64 6.39 7.31
N SER A 53 9.65 5.38 6.43
CA SER A 53 10.12 4.04 6.76
C SER A 53 11.61 4.02 7.15
N ARG A 54 12.41 4.95 6.62
CA ARG A 54 13.84 5.11 6.95
C ARG A 54 14.10 5.38 8.43
N ASP A 55 13.19 6.03 9.13
CA ASP A 55 13.37 6.38 10.53
C ASP A 55 13.41 5.15 11.44
N PHE A 56 12.94 4.01 10.93
CA PHE A 56 12.81 2.74 11.64
C PHE A 56 13.84 1.70 11.22
N LEU A 57 14.50 1.86 10.05
CA LEU A 57 15.55 0.96 9.61
C LEU A 57 16.70 0.90 10.63
N GLY A 58 17.19 -0.30 10.89
CA GLY A 58 18.20 -0.57 11.94
C GLY A 58 17.68 -0.50 13.37
N LYS A 59 16.41 -0.12 13.59
CA LYS A 59 15.87 0.15 14.93
C LYS A 59 14.66 -0.71 15.28
N LYS A 60 13.70 -0.84 14.35
CA LYS A 60 12.44 -1.53 14.58
C LYS A 60 12.03 -2.38 13.38
N THR A 61 11.29 -3.42 13.64
CA THR A 61 10.47 -4.10 12.65
C THR A 61 9.23 -3.25 12.36
N ILE A 62 8.77 -3.20 11.12
CA ILE A 62 7.58 -2.42 10.72
C ILE A 62 6.51 -3.41 10.26
N VAL A 63 5.30 -3.29 10.78
CA VAL A 63 4.09 -3.89 10.22
C VAL A 63 3.39 -2.83 9.39
N VAL A 64 3.22 -3.11 8.10
CA VAL A 64 2.49 -2.26 7.15
C VAL A 64 1.24 -3.02 6.72
N PHE A 65 0.06 -2.53 7.09
CA PHE A 65 -1.17 -3.11 6.57
C PHE A 65 -1.89 -2.11 5.67
N PHE A 66 -2.10 -2.49 4.42
CA PHE A 66 -2.95 -1.77 3.46
C PHE A 66 -4.39 -2.19 3.66
N TYR A 67 -5.31 -1.22 3.60
CA TYR A 67 -6.73 -1.49 3.77
C TYR A 67 -7.58 -0.59 2.86
N PRO A 68 -8.75 -1.07 2.41
CA PRO A 68 -9.55 -0.38 1.39
C PRO A 68 -10.06 1.01 1.78
N SER A 69 -10.50 1.21 3.02
CA SER A 69 -11.21 2.44 3.39
C SER A 69 -11.36 2.58 4.89
N ASP A 70 -11.20 3.80 5.39
CA ASP A 70 -11.72 4.17 6.70
C ASP A 70 -13.23 3.90 6.79
N PHE A 71 -13.72 3.68 8.00
CA PHE A 71 -15.14 3.51 8.36
C PHE A 71 -15.88 2.36 7.68
N SER A 72 -15.24 1.56 6.82
CA SER A 72 -15.88 0.32 6.38
C SER A 72 -15.85 -0.70 7.52
N PHE A 73 -16.93 -1.45 7.69
CA PHE A 73 -17.09 -2.43 8.77
C PHE A 73 -15.87 -3.35 8.95
N CYS A 74 -15.39 -3.94 7.84
CA CYS A 74 -14.24 -4.84 7.89
C CYS A 74 -12.92 -4.12 8.25
N CYS A 75 -12.71 -2.90 7.75
CA CYS A 75 -11.50 -2.13 8.02
C CYS A 75 -11.48 -1.61 9.45
N THR A 76 -12.63 -1.17 9.96
CA THR A 76 -12.78 -0.78 11.37
C THR A 76 -12.42 -1.95 12.28
N ARG A 77 -12.93 -3.15 12.01
CA ARG A 77 -12.59 -4.36 12.79
C ARG A 77 -11.11 -4.69 12.75
N GLN A 78 -10.45 -4.57 11.58
CA GLN A 78 -9.00 -4.78 11.47
C GLN A 78 -8.23 -3.75 12.31
N ALA A 79 -8.53 -2.46 12.14
CA ALA A 79 -7.86 -1.38 12.85
C ALA A 79 -8.01 -1.49 14.37
N VAL A 80 -9.23 -1.77 14.85
CA VAL A 80 -9.52 -2.00 16.28
C VAL A 80 -8.73 -3.19 16.83
N ARG A 81 -8.62 -4.31 16.06
CA ARG A 81 -7.80 -5.45 16.46
C ARG A 81 -6.30 -5.14 16.56
N TYR A 82 -5.78 -4.28 15.67
CA TYR A 82 -4.42 -3.75 15.81
C TYR A 82 -4.29 -2.82 17.03
N ARG A 83 -5.25 -1.92 17.27
CA ARG A 83 -5.30 -1.05 18.46
C ARG A 83 -5.18 -1.87 19.75
N ASP A 84 -5.97 -2.91 19.86
CA ASP A 84 -6.02 -3.75 21.06
C ASP A 84 -4.70 -4.49 21.34
N ARG A 85 -3.85 -4.68 20.30
CA ARG A 85 -2.56 -5.38 20.36
C ARG A 85 -1.34 -4.48 20.22
N VAL A 86 -1.53 -3.18 19.97
CA VAL A 86 -0.41 -2.28 19.67
C VAL A 86 0.63 -2.21 20.78
N ARG A 87 0.22 -2.37 22.04
CA ARG A 87 1.15 -2.44 23.16
C ARG A 87 2.06 -3.67 23.07
N ASP A 88 1.51 -4.81 22.70
CA ASP A 88 2.29 -6.04 22.51
C ASP A 88 3.31 -5.88 21.37
N PHE A 89 2.89 -5.29 20.24
CA PHE A 89 3.79 -4.96 19.14
C PHE A 89 4.92 -4.03 19.59
N ARG A 90 4.61 -2.95 20.31
CA ARG A 90 5.61 -2.01 20.84
C ARG A 90 6.60 -2.68 21.79
N ASN A 91 6.16 -3.56 22.67
CA ASN A 91 7.00 -4.31 23.58
C ASN A 91 7.97 -5.26 22.85
N LEU A 92 7.59 -5.67 21.62
CA LEU A 92 8.46 -6.44 20.72
C LEU A 92 9.29 -5.54 19.78
N GLY A 93 9.35 -4.24 19.99
CA GLY A 93 10.10 -3.30 19.12
C GLY A 93 9.54 -3.23 17.71
N VAL A 94 8.23 -3.37 17.56
CA VAL A 94 7.54 -3.30 16.28
C VAL A 94 6.75 -2.01 16.18
N GLU A 95 6.90 -1.32 15.04
CA GLU A 95 6.05 -0.21 14.64
C GLU A 95 4.91 -0.73 13.77
N VAL A 96 3.69 -0.29 14.03
CA VAL A 96 2.51 -0.66 13.24
C VAL A 96 2.01 0.57 12.53
N VAL A 97 1.77 0.49 11.23
CA VAL A 97 1.17 1.55 10.41
C VAL A 97 0.08 1.00 9.51
N GLY A 98 -1.02 1.73 9.41
CA GLY A 98 -2.07 1.45 8.43
C GLY A 98 -1.96 2.41 7.25
N ILE A 99 -2.19 1.93 6.03
CA ILE A 99 -2.12 2.73 4.81
C ILE A 99 -3.40 2.55 3.99
N SER A 100 -4.02 3.66 3.60
CA SER A 100 -5.13 3.66 2.64
C SER A 100 -5.13 4.92 1.78
N GLY A 101 -5.99 4.94 0.75
CA GLY A 101 -6.19 6.12 -0.10
C GLY A 101 -7.07 7.22 0.51
N ASP A 102 -7.47 7.08 1.76
CA ASP A 102 -8.28 8.09 2.44
C ASP A 102 -7.46 9.34 2.77
N ALA A 103 -8.13 10.49 2.80
CA ALA A 103 -7.48 11.77 3.12
C ALA A 103 -7.08 11.84 4.61
N VAL A 104 -6.09 12.69 4.91
CA VAL A 104 -5.60 12.91 6.29
C VAL A 104 -6.73 13.25 7.27
N GLU A 105 -7.71 14.03 6.83
CA GLU A 105 -8.87 14.42 7.65
C GLU A 105 -9.75 13.22 8.00
N ALA A 106 -9.94 12.29 7.06
CA ALA A 106 -10.66 11.04 7.30
C ALA A 106 -9.90 10.17 8.32
N HIS A 107 -8.59 10.01 8.15
CA HIS A 107 -7.73 9.28 9.09
C HIS A 107 -7.79 9.86 10.50
N ARG A 108 -7.74 11.19 10.64
CA ARG A 108 -7.86 11.85 11.96
C ARG A 108 -9.18 11.53 12.64
N LEU A 109 -10.27 11.59 11.88
CA LEU A 109 -11.60 11.30 12.40
C LEU A 109 -11.71 9.81 12.76
N PHE A 110 -11.26 8.92 11.87
CA PHE A 110 -11.23 7.48 12.10
C PHE A 110 -10.42 7.11 13.35
N GLN A 111 -9.21 7.69 13.47
CA GLN A 111 -8.37 7.50 14.64
C GLN A 111 -9.04 7.99 15.93
N SER A 112 -9.67 9.15 15.88
CA SER A 112 -10.34 9.74 17.04
C SER A 112 -11.54 8.92 17.53
N ILE A 113 -12.44 8.54 16.60
CA ILE A 113 -13.66 7.78 16.91
C ILE A 113 -13.30 6.40 17.46
N HIS A 114 -12.36 5.70 16.81
CA HIS A 114 -11.99 4.34 17.20
C HIS A 114 -10.78 4.28 18.14
N LYS A 115 -10.30 5.42 18.66
CA LYS A 115 -9.18 5.52 19.63
C LYS A 115 -7.93 4.75 19.17
N LEU A 116 -7.61 4.81 17.87
CA LEU A 116 -6.45 4.14 17.32
C LEU A 116 -5.17 4.84 17.81
N SER A 117 -4.18 4.09 18.28
CA SER A 117 -2.96 4.62 18.88
C SER A 117 -1.69 4.32 18.07
N PHE A 118 -1.85 4.09 16.76
CA PHE A 118 -0.78 3.93 15.77
C PHE A 118 -1.05 4.84 14.57
N PRO A 119 -0.02 5.20 13.77
CA PRO A 119 -0.20 6.08 12.62
C PRO A 119 -1.08 5.47 11.53
N LEU A 120 -1.93 6.31 10.94
CA LEU A 120 -2.59 6.04 9.66
C LEU A 120 -1.97 6.96 8.62
N LEU A 121 -1.59 6.40 7.48
CA LEU A 121 -0.85 7.08 6.43
C LEU A 121 -1.72 7.25 5.18
N SER A 122 -1.81 8.50 4.70
CA SER A 122 -2.64 8.87 3.56
C SER A 122 -1.86 8.67 2.25
N ASP A 123 -2.12 7.59 1.55
CA ASP A 123 -1.60 7.26 0.20
C ASP A 123 -2.66 7.63 -0.86
N SER A 124 -3.05 8.90 -0.88
CA SER A 124 -4.18 9.38 -1.68
C SER A 124 -3.98 9.26 -3.19
N ASP A 125 -2.76 9.22 -3.66
CA ASP A 125 -2.39 8.98 -5.06
C ASP A 125 -2.06 7.50 -5.35
N GLY A 126 -1.94 6.65 -4.33
CA GLY A 126 -1.62 5.23 -4.44
C GLY A 126 -0.14 4.95 -4.76
N GLU A 127 0.76 5.91 -4.54
CA GLU A 127 2.18 5.74 -4.86
C GLU A 127 2.82 4.64 -4.01
N VAL A 128 2.55 4.65 -2.71
CA VAL A 128 3.10 3.64 -1.78
C VAL A 128 2.52 2.25 -2.11
N ALA A 129 1.22 2.16 -2.35
CA ALA A 129 0.59 0.90 -2.73
C ALA A 129 1.21 0.31 -4.00
N ARG A 130 1.46 1.14 -5.04
CA ARG A 130 2.15 0.69 -6.26
C ARG A 130 3.56 0.18 -5.99
N LYS A 131 4.35 0.86 -5.15
CA LYS A 131 5.69 0.41 -4.77
C LYS A 131 5.68 -0.97 -4.11
N PHE A 132 4.62 -1.30 -3.38
CA PHE A 132 4.44 -2.61 -2.73
C PHE A 132 3.72 -3.64 -3.61
N GLY A 133 3.34 -3.28 -4.85
CA GLY A 133 2.58 -4.15 -5.73
C GLY A 133 1.13 -4.38 -5.29
N VAL A 134 0.63 -3.57 -4.37
CA VAL A 134 -0.75 -3.70 -3.85
C VAL A 134 -1.74 -3.23 -4.91
N PRO A 135 -2.70 -4.06 -5.33
CA PRO A 135 -3.69 -3.70 -6.32
C PRO A 135 -4.50 -2.46 -5.92
N LEU A 136 -4.71 -1.58 -6.90
CA LEU A 136 -5.48 -0.34 -6.75
C LEU A 136 -6.76 -0.40 -7.58
N ARG A 137 -7.78 0.28 -7.08
CA ARG A 137 -9.04 0.56 -7.79
C ARG A 137 -9.40 2.04 -7.63
N ALA A 138 -10.33 2.51 -8.45
CA ALA A 138 -10.91 3.84 -8.28
C ALA A 138 -11.43 4.01 -6.84
N GLY A 139 -11.27 5.20 -6.33
CA GLY A 139 -11.74 5.58 -5.01
C GLY A 139 -13.26 5.61 -4.90
N GLY A 140 -13.74 6.15 -3.80
CA GLY A 140 -15.18 6.19 -3.54
C GLY A 140 -15.51 7.01 -2.31
N LYS A 141 -16.74 6.87 -1.85
CA LYS A 141 -17.24 7.49 -0.61
C LYS A 141 -17.58 6.41 0.40
N ALA A 142 -17.29 6.67 1.67
CA ALA A 142 -17.74 5.85 2.79
C ALA A 142 -18.56 6.69 3.75
N MET A 143 -19.60 6.09 4.34
CA MET A 143 -20.31 6.70 5.48
C MET A 143 -19.48 6.47 6.73
N ILE A 144 -19.43 7.46 7.60
CA ILE A 144 -18.78 7.32 8.89
C ILE A 144 -19.67 6.50 9.82
N ALA A 145 -19.10 5.49 10.45
CA ALA A 145 -19.77 4.67 11.43
C ALA A 145 -18.92 4.51 12.69
N ASP A 146 -19.58 4.29 13.82
CA ASP A 146 -18.95 3.94 15.10
C ASP A 146 -18.48 2.46 15.13
N GLU A 147 -18.03 2.00 16.30
CA GLU A 147 -17.55 0.61 16.48
C GLU A 147 -18.69 -0.42 16.37
N GLU A 148 -19.91 -0.02 16.67
CA GLU A 148 -21.13 -0.82 16.57
C GLU A 148 -21.69 -0.85 15.13
N GLY A 149 -21.13 -0.02 14.22
CA GLY A 149 -21.54 0.09 12.82
C GLY A 149 -22.72 1.05 12.61
N GLN A 150 -23.06 1.88 13.60
CA GLN A 150 -24.10 2.89 13.47
C GLN A 150 -23.56 4.09 12.70
N THR A 151 -24.32 4.54 11.70
CA THR A 151 -23.95 5.71 10.90
C THR A 151 -23.95 6.98 11.73
N ILE A 152 -22.83 7.72 11.71
CA ILE A 152 -22.74 9.03 12.35
C ILE A 152 -23.42 10.05 11.42
N VAL A 153 -24.29 10.87 12.02
CA VAL A 153 -25.01 11.93 11.33
C VAL A 153 -24.56 13.30 11.83
N ASP A 154 -24.68 14.30 10.95
CA ASP A 154 -24.48 15.70 11.29
C ASP A 154 -25.68 16.28 12.07
N ASP A 155 -25.63 17.56 12.41
CA ASP A 155 -26.70 18.27 13.16
C ASP A 155 -28.04 18.33 12.40
N ASP A 156 -28.00 18.15 11.06
CA ASP A 156 -29.17 18.07 10.19
C ASP A 156 -29.70 16.62 10.02
N GLY A 157 -29.11 15.65 10.70
CA GLY A 157 -29.47 14.23 10.60
C GLY A 157 -28.98 13.54 9.31
N ARG A 158 -28.06 14.18 8.55
CA ARG A 158 -27.51 13.59 7.33
C ARG A 158 -26.28 12.77 7.65
N ALA A 159 -26.15 11.61 6.97
CA ALA A 159 -24.96 10.76 7.10
C ALA A 159 -23.69 11.52 6.71
N VAL A 160 -22.74 11.59 7.63
CA VAL A 160 -21.41 12.16 7.36
C VAL A 160 -20.64 11.20 6.46
N LYS A 161 -20.01 11.74 5.41
CA LYS A 161 -19.30 10.96 4.39
C LYS A 161 -17.87 11.45 4.26
N VAL A 162 -16.96 10.50 4.06
CA VAL A 162 -15.58 10.75 3.64
C VAL A 162 -15.37 10.24 2.22
N SER A 163 -14.44 10.85 1.51
CA SER A 163 -14.08 10.45 0.14
C SER A 163 -12.62 10.09 0.06
N ARG A 164 -12.28 9.18 -0.86
CA ARG A 164 -10.91 8.82 -1.21
C ARG A 164 -10.74 8.78 -2.72
N THR A 165 -9.54 9.00 -3.19
CA THR A 165 -9.20 9.02 -4.62
C THR A 165 -8.88 7.62 -5.15
N VAL A 166 -8.25 6.78 -4.33
CA VAL A 166 -7.92 5.40 -4.65
C VAL A 166 -8.38 4.46 -3.55
N THR A 167 -8.58 3.20 -3.90
CA THR A 167 -8.91 2.11 -2.97
C THR A 167 -7.86 1.01 -3.13
N THR A 168 -7.13 0.70 -2.06
CA THR A 168 -6.13 -0.37 -2.04
C THR A 168 -6.78 -1.73 -1.80
N ALA A 169 -6.15 -2.81 -2.29
CA ALA A 169 -6.45 -4.15 -1.77
C ALA A 169 -6.00 -4.27 -0.31
N ARG A 170 -6.49 -5.31 0.39
CA ARG A 170 -6.13 -5.57 1.77
C ARG A 170 -4.94 -6.53 1.81
N TRP A 171 -3.75 -5.99 2.02
CA TRP A 171 -2.51 -6.74 2.13
C TRP A 171 -1.75 -6.34 3.38
N THR A 172 -1.01 -7.28 3.97
CA THR A 172 -0.17 -7.02 5.14
C THR A 172 1.25 -7.49 4.90
N PHE A 173 2.21 -6.62 5.25
CA PHE A 173 3.63 -6.90 5.18
C PHE A 173 4.28 -6.71 6.56
N VAL A 174 5.32 -7.50 6.83
CA VAL A 174 6.25 -7.22 7.92
C VAL A 174 7.64 -7.02 7.34
N ILE A 175 8.26 -5.90 7.69
CA ILE A 175 9.59 -5.49 7.23
C ILE A 175 10.52 -5.54 8.44
N ASN A 176 11.63 -6.27 8.34
CA ASN A 176 12.60 -6.37 9.42
C ASN A 176 13.49 -5.13 9.52
N GLN A 177 14.39 -5.11 10.51
CA GLN A 177 15.31 -3.98 10.74
C GLN A 177 16.29 -3.77 9.58
N GLU A 178 16.60 -4.82 8.82
CA GLU A 178 17.46 -4.77 7.63
C GLU A 178 16.73 -4.29 6.38
N GLY A 179 15.44 -3.90 6.51
CA GLY A 179 14.63 -3.41 5.39
C GLY A 179 14.17 -4.51 4.43
N ARG A 180 14.09 -5.77 4.89
CA ARG A 180 13.58 -6.88 4.06
C ARG A 180 12.18 -7.28 4.48
N VAL A 181 11.37 -7.64 3.48
CA VAL A 181 10.07 -8.27 3.70
C VAL A 181 10.29 -9.65 4.30
N ILE A 182 9.74 -9.90 5.49
CA ILE A 182 9.82 -11.18 6.18
C ILE A 182 8.46 -11.88 6.35
N TYR A 183 7.39 -11.17 6.03
CA TYR A 183 6.02 -11.68 6.00
C TYR A 183 5.23 -10.92 4.94
N ARG A 184 4.38 -11.63 4.22
CA ARG A 184 3.44 -11.09 3.25
C ARG A 184 2.15 -11.89 3.31
N ASP A 185 1.02 -11.21 3.42
CA ASP A 185 -0.31 -11.79 3.29
C ASP A 185 -1.14 -10.96 2.31
N THR A 186 -1.69 -11.61 1.30
CA THR A 186 -2.53 -11.01 0.25
C THR A 186 -3.99 -11.42 0.36
N GLU A 187 -4.31 -12.35 1.29
CA GLU A 187 -5.66 -12.88 1.55
C GLU A 187 -6.11 -12.56 2.99
N VAL A 188 -5.76 -11.39 3.46
CA VAL A 188 -5.88 -10.94 4.83
C VAL A 188 -7.30 -11.05 5.38
N SER A 189 -7.44 -11.80 6.48
CA SER A 189 -8.65 -11.81 7.30
C SER A 189 -8.67 -10.62 8.27
N PRO A 190 -9.59 -9.66 8.14
CA PRO A 190 -9.61 -8.45 8.97
C PRO A 190 -9.64 -8.70 10.47
N VAL A 191 -10.19 -9.84 10.89
CA VAL A 191 -10.36 -10.18 12.31
C VAL A 191 -9.19 -10.98 12.88
N LYS A 192 -8.39 -11.63 12.02
CA LYS A 192 -7.28 -12.48 12.44
C LYS A 192 -5.91 -11.86 12.23
N ASP A 193 -5.78 -10.97 11.26
CA ASP A 193 -4.53 -10.38 10.77
C ASP A 193 -3.60 -9.93 11.91
N SER A 194 -4.04 -9.06 12.79
CA SER A 194 -3.20 -8.56 13.88
C SER A 194 -2.73 -9.65 14.85
N GLN A 195 -3.50 -10.74 15.00
CA GLN A 195 -3.10 -11.89 15.83
C GLN A 195 -2.05 -12.73 15.09
N GLU A 196 -2.31 -13.06 13.84
CA GLU A 196 -1.40 -13.89 13.02
C GLU A 196 -0.04 -13.20 12.86
N VAL A 197 -0.04 -11.89 12.59
CA VAL A 197 1.19 -11.09 12.52
C VAL A 197 1.91 -11.03 13.88
N LEU A 198 1.19 -10.85 14.99
CA LEU A 198 1.79 -10.83 16.33
C LEU A 198 2.43 -12.17 16.69
N GLU A 199 1.76 -13.28 16.39
CA GLU A 199 2.28 -14.64 16.59
C GLU A 199 3.52 -14.89 15.73
N PHE A 200 3.51 -14.43 14.47
CA PHE A 200 4.67 -14.50 13.59
C PHE A 200 5.87 -13.77 14.19
N VAL A 201 5.68 -12.52 14.62
CA VAL A 201 6.76 -11.71 15.22
C VAL A 201 7.28 -12.34 16.53
N ARG A 202 6.41 -12.88 17.38
CA ARG A 202 6.82 -13.59 18.61
C ARG A 202 7.71 -14.80 18.31
N LYS A 203 7.35 -15.59 17.28
CA LYS A 203 8.15 -16.76 16.86
C LYS A 203 9.55 -16.37 16.34
N LEU A 204 9.67 -15.22 15.66
CA LEU A 204 10.97 -14.72 15.21
C LEU A 204 11.91 -14.36 16.37
N ARG A 205 11.36 -13.84 17.46
CA ARG A 205 12.15 -13.45 18.63
C ARG A 205 12.52 -14.59 19.57
N ALA A 206 11.86 -15.74 19.44
CA ALA A 206 12.12 -16.94 20.21
C ALA A 206 13.22 -17.83 19.60
N ARG A 207 13.73 -17.46 18.41
CA ARG A 207 14.84 -18.13 17.72
C ARG A 207 16.14 -17.40 17.97
#